data_b589a505d7743f547d388679e9101104
#
_entry.id   b589a505d7743f547d388679e9101104
#
_cell.length_a   1.000
_cell.length_b   1.000
_cell.length_c   1.000
_cell.angle_alpha   90.00
_cell.angle_beta   90.00
_cell.angle_gamma   90.00
#
_symmetry.space_group_name_H-M   'P 1'
#
loop_
_entity.id
_entity.type
_entity.pdbx_description
1 polymer ?
#
loop_
_entity_poly.entity_id
_entity_poly.type
_entity_poly.pdbx_seq_one_letter_code
_entity_poly.pdbx_strand_id
1 'polypeptide(L)'
;EKDLDDWYLITLNQLVKVCQNVSSKYTRSKVRKKMPKEFAYIIDELAQRSSDDGEPSGTAGLPMLEVLRKNQLSGVAAVVTRYFGGIKLGAGGLVRAYTGSVSKAVQSCGLARKILMGTFALSADAADAGKILNIIYQQQLFTVASVEYGQQARILLYMKQEQQDEAERWLTEALNTATQLEQVGSEYVEVPAEREN
;
A
#
# COMPACT_ATOMS: atom_id res chain seq x y z
N GLU A 1 4.72 17.45 -17.92
CA GLU A 1 5.18 16.10 -17.56
C GLU A 1 4.66 15.84 -16.16
N LYS A 2 3.63 14.97 -16.05
CA LYS A 2 3.16 14.50 -14.74
C LYS A 2 4.15 13.44 -14.29
N ASP A 3 4.70 13.62 -13.09
CA ASP A 3 5.54 12.62 -12.45
C ASP A 3 4.77 11.30 -12.35
N LEU A 4 5.32 10.28 -13.02
CA LEU A 4 4.79 8.90 -13.06
C LEU A 4 5.04 8.13 -11.75
N ASP A 5 5.42 8.83 -10.68
CA ASP A 5 5.90 8.20 -9.44
C ASP A 5 4.83 7.99 -8.36
N ASP A 6 3.55 8.32 -8.63
CA ASP A 6 2.47 8.16 -7.66
C ASP A 6 1.74 6.82 -7.85
N TRP A 7 2.32 5.73 -7.33
CA TRP A 7 1.69 4.41 -7.28
C TRP A 7 0.97 4.20 -5.95
N TYR A 8 -0.35 4.03 -6.00
CA TYR A 8 -1.14 3.69 -4.82
C TYR A 8 -1.35 2.17 -4.76
N LEU A 9 -0.98 1.54 -3.66
CA LEU A 9 -1.16 0.10 -3.44
C LEU A 9 -2.08 -0.13 -2.26
N ILE A 10 -3.17 -0.88 -2.47
CA ILE A 10 -3.88 -1.56 -1.39
C ILE A 10 -3.26 -2.96 -1.29
N THR A 11 -2.58 -3.27 -0.19
CA THR A 11 -1.98 -4.59 -0.03
C THR A 11 -3.03 -5.69 0.02
N LEU A 12 -2.77 -6.81 -0.64
CA LEU A 12 -3.66 -8.00 -0.66
C LEU A 12 -4.05 -8.45 0.76
N ASN A 13 -3.17 -8.27 1.74
CA ASN A 13 -3.41 -8.59 3.15
C ASN A 13 -4.52 -7.75 3.80
N GLN A 14 -4.74 -6.52 3.36
CA GLN A 14 -5.81 -5.66 3.87
C GLN A 14 -7.16 -6.00 3.22
N LEU A 15 -7.19 -6.35 1.94
CA LEU A 15 -8.38 -6.86 1.26
C LEU A 15 -8.87 -8.17 1.89
N VAL A 16 -7.98 -9.07 2.28
CA VAL A 16 -8.32 -10.30 3.00
C VAL A 16 -8.98 -10.00 4.35
N LYS A 17 -8.55 -8.98 5.09
CA LYS A 17 -9.18 -8.56 6.35
C LYS A 17 -10.60 -8.02 6.17
N VAL A 18 -10.87 -7.26 5.12
CA VAL A 18 -12.22 -6.76 4.83
C VAL A 18 -13.16 -7.90 4.46
N CYS A 19 -12.71 -8.85 3.65
CA CYS A 19 -13.46 -10.05 3.32
C CYS A 19 -13.70 -10.95 4.56
N GLN A 20 -12.76 -11.03 5.49
CA GLN A 20 -12.91 -11.81 6.73
C GLN A 20 -13.96 -11.23 7.69
N ASN A 21 -14.06 -9.90 7.79
CA ASN A 21 -15.06 -9.25 8.65
C ASN A 21 -16.50 -9.36 8.13
N VAL A 22 -16.69 -9.47 6.81
CA VAL A 22 -17.99 -9.76 6.20
C VAL A 22 -18.35 -11.24 6.36
N SER A 23 -17.37 -12.13 6.43
CA SER A 23 -17.52 -13.59 6.51
C SER A 23 -17.83 -14.12 7.91
N SER A 24 -17.66 -13.33 8.99
CA SER A 24 -17.81 -13.83 10.36
C SER A 24 -19.24 -14.21 10.76
N LYS A 25 -20.26 -13.82 9.98
CA LYS A 25 -21.68 -14.15 10.23
C LYS A 25 -22.18 -15.44 9.54
N TYR A 26 -21.38 -16.06 8.68
CA TYR A 26 -21.82 -17.22 7.89
C TYR A 26 -20.79 -18.35 7.94
N THR A 27 -21.21 -19.48 8.51
CA THR A 27 -20.41 -20.71 8.67
C THR A 27 -19.84 -21.19 7.32
N ARG A 28 -18.55 -21.51 7.28
CA ARG A 28 -17.77 -22.02 6.13
C ARG A 28 -18.41 -23.19 5.36
N SER A 29 -19.33 -23.96 5.95
CA SER A 29 -19.93 -25.12 5.34
C SER A 29 -20.96 -24.84 4.23
N LYS A 30 -21.58 -23.66 4.20
CA LYS A 30 -22.54 -23.24 3.16
C LYS A 30 -21.93 -22.52 1.97
N VAL A 31 -20.66 -22.11 2.06
CA VAL A 31 -19.96 -21.25 1.08
C VAL A 31 -19.45 -22.02 -0.15
N ARG A 32 -19.49 -23.35 -0.15
CA ARG A 32 -18.90 -24.19 -1.23
C ARG A 32 -19.72 -24.31 -2.52
N LYS A 33 -20.95 -23.81 -2.58
CA LYS A 33 -21.70 -23.77 -3.84
C LYS A 33 -21.38 -22.46 -4.55
N LYS A 34 -20.76 -22.60 -5.74
CA LYS A 34 -20.49 -21.60 -6.79
C LYS A 34 -21.03 -20.19 -6.46
N MET A 35 -20.25 -19.41 -5.72
CA MET A 35 -20.58 -18.03 -5.45
C MET A 35 -20.03 -17.20 -6.62
N PRO A 36 -20.86 -16.35 -7.26
CA PRO A 36 -20.38 -15.39 -8.24
C PRO A 36 -19.28 -14.54 -7.61
N LYS A 37 -18.22 -14.29 -8.35
CA LYS A 37 -17.07 -13.49 -7.93
C LYS A 37 -16.89 -12.39 -8.95
N GLU A 38 -17.58 -11.31 -8.73
CA GLU A 38 -17.39 -10.10 -9.51
C GLU A 38 -16.02 -9.53 -9.13
N PHE A 39 -15.23 -9.17 -10.14
CA PHE A 39 -13.90 -8.63 -9.89
C PHE A 39 -13.56 -7.45 -10.78
N ALA A 40 -12.67 -6.61 -10.29
CA ALA A 40 -11.96 -5.59 -11.05
C ALA A 40 -10.51 -5.51 -10.58
N TYR A 41 -9.58 -5.34 -11.49
CA TYR A 41 -8.18 -5.10 -11.14
C TYR A 41 -7.54 -4.07 -12.06
N ILE A 42 -6.55 -3.39 -11.53
CA ILE A 42 -5.65 -2.49 -12.23
C ILE A 42 -4.23 -2.91 -11.87
N ILE A 43 -3.45 -3.37 -12.85
CA ILE A 43 -2.02 -3.61 -12.68
C ILE A 43 -1.30 -2.28 -12.92
N ASP A 44 -1.58 -1.66 -14.06
CA ASP A 44 -1.07 -0.37 -14.50
C ASP A 44 -2.11 0.32 -15.41
N GLU A 45 -1.74 1.43 -16.04
CA GLU A 45 -2.64 2.17 -16.94
C GLU A 45 -3.10 1.35 -18.16
N LEU A 46 -2.28 0.41 -18.63
CA LEU A 46 -2.53 -0.38 -19.84
C LEU A 46 -3.18 -1.73 -19.52
N ALA A 47 -2.97 -2.27 -18.33
CA ALA A 47 -3.40 -3.60 -17.92
C ALA A 47 -4.49 -3.55 -16.85
N GLN A 48 -5.74 -3.43 -17.29
CA GLN A 48 -6.92 -3.35 -16.43
C GLN A 48 -8.00 -4.34 -16.93
N ARG A 49 -8.74 -4.94 -15.99
CA ARG A 49 -9.83 -5.84 -16.35
C ARG A 49 -10.91 -5.87 -15.28
N SER A 50 -12.15 -6.17 -15.71
CA SER A 50 -13.27 -6.39 -14.82
C SER A 50 -14.17 -7.52 -15.36
N SER A 51 -15.00 -8.10 -14.49
CA SER A 51 -15.97 -9.14 -14.82
C SER A 51 -17.20 -9.01 -13.94
N ASP A 52 -18.36 -9.18 -14.56
CA ASP A 52 -19.67 -9.19 -13.88
C ASP A 52 -20.05 -10.59 -13.33
N ASP A 53 -19.32 -11.65 -13.70
CA ASP A 53 -19.48 -13.06 -13.29
C ASP A 53 -20.94 -13.55 -13.18
N GLY A 54 -21.79 -13.16 -14.15
CA GLY A 54 -23.19 -13.57 -14.23
C GLY A 54 -24.20 -12.53 -13.76
N GLU A 55 -23.77 -11.39 -13.24
CA GLU A 55 -24.63 -10.22 -13.07
C GLU A 55 -24.96 -9.59 -14.46
N PRO A 56 -26.02 -8.80 -14.57
CA PRO A 56 -26.30 -8.07 -15.80
C PRO A 56 -25.10 -7.23 -16.25
N SER A 57 -24.82 -7.26 -17.55
CA SER A 57 -23.64 -6.61 -18.13
C SER A 57 -23.47 -5.17 -17.68
N GLY A 58 -22.26 -4.82 -17.19
CA GLY A 58 -21.90 -3.47 -16.77
C GLY A 58 -22.45 -3.05 -15.40
N THR A 59 -23.04 -3.96 -14.62
CA THR A 59 -23.65 -3.60 -13.33
C THR A 59 -22.77 -3.91 -12.11
N ALA A 60 -21.69 -4.66 -12.30
CA ALA A 60 -20.80 -5.07 -11.21
C ALA A 60 -19.32 -4.71 -11.51
N GLY A 61 -18.69 -5.42 -12.41
CA GLY A 61 -17.26 -5.31 -12.65
C GLY A 61 -16.81 -3.93 -13.11
N LEU A 62 -17.51 -3.33 -14.08
CA LEU A 62 -17.18 -1.99 -14.56
C LEU A 62 -17.37 -0.91 -13.47
N PRO A 63 -18.47 -0.85 -12.71
CA PRO A 63 -18.61 0.05 -11.56
C PRO A 63 -17.50 -0.10 -10.52
N MET A 64 -17.06 -1.33 -10.24
CA MET A 64 -15.94 -1.59 -9.34
C MET A 64 -14.63 -1.00 -9.88
N LEU A 65 -14.34 -1.23 -11.17
CA LEU A 65 -13.17 -0.70 -11.85
C LEU A 65 -13.13 0.84 -11.81
N GLU A 66 -14.27 1.48 -12.01
CA GLU A 66 -14.38 2.94 -11.96
C GLU A 66 -14.07 3.50 -10.56
N VAL A 67 -14.38 2.78 -9.47
CA VAL A 67 -13.97 3.17 -8.11
C VAL A 67 -12.45 3.14 -7.98
N LEU A 68 -11.80 2.07 -8.46
CA LEU A 68 -10.34 1.95 -8.40
C LEU A 68 -9.65 3.08 -9.19
N ARG A 69 -10.15 3.37 -10.41
CA ARG A 69 -9.66 4.46 -11.26
C ARG A 69 -9.81 5.84 -10.62
N LYS A 70 -10.99 6.13 -10.04
CA LYS A 70 -11.25 7.42 -9.39
C LYS A 70 -10.36 7.68 -8.18
N ASN A 71 -9.92 6.61 -7.51
CA ASN A 71 -8.95 6.68 -6.42
C ASN A 71 -7.50 6.57 -6.91
N GLN A 72 -7.25 6.59 -8.23
CA GLN A 72 -5.91 6.52 -8.84
C GLN A 72 -5.09 5.32 -8.35
N LEU A 73 -5.76 4.18 -8.14
CA LEU A 73 -5.13 2.97 -7.61
C LEU A 73 -4.49 2.15 -8.74
N SER A 74 -3.33 1.57 -8.46
CA SER A 74 -2.65 0.60 -9.32
C SER A 74 -2.09 -0.56 -8.50
N GLY A 75 -1.73 -1.66 -9.16
CA GLY A 75 -1.30 -2.89 -8.47
C GLY A 75 -2.37 -3.45 -7.53
N VAL A 76 -3.66 -3.28 -7.84
CA VAL A 76 -4.80 -3.59 -6.97
C VAL A 76 -5.80 -4.52 -7.65
N ALA A 77 -6.38 -5.41 -6.86
CA ALA A 77 -7.53 -6.20 -7.27
C ALA A 77 -8.65 -6.12 -6.22
N ALA A 78 -9.88 -5.88 -6.67
CA ALA A 78 -11.09 -5.92 -5.87
C ALA A 78 -11.95 -7.10 -6.30
N VAL A 79 -12.41 -7.89 -5.31
CA VAL A 79 -13.35 -8.99 -5.51
C VAL A 79 -14.53 -8.77 -4.57
N VAL A 80 -15.73 -8.75 -5.11
CA VAL A 80 -16.97 -8.65 -4.35
C VAL A 80 -17.75 -9.94 -4.54
N THR A 81 -18.22 -10.50 -3.44
CA THR A 81 -19.08 -11.67 -3.45
C THR A 81 -20.37 -11.34 -2.74
N ARG A 82 -21.50 -11.57 -3.40
CA ARG A 82 -22.80 -11.36 -2.79
C ARG A 82 -23.62 -12.64 -2.69
N TYR A 83 -24.56 -12.66 -1.74
CA TYR A 83 -25.60 -13.68 -1.65
C TYR A 83 -26.88 -13.18 -2.30
N PHE A 84 -27.48 -14.03 -3.14
CA PHE A 84 -28.79 -13.74 -3.70
C PHE A 84 -29.85 -13.93 -2.64
N GLY A 85 -30.41 -12.84 -2.11
CA GLY A 85 -31.40 -12.84 -1.01
C GLY A 85 -32.86 -12.78 -1.46
N GLY A 86 -33.16 -13.02 -2.74
CA GLY A 86 -34.53 -12.98 -3.26
C GLY A 86 -35.09 -11.58 -3.55
N ILE A 87 -34.38 -10.51 -3.17
CA ILE A 87 -34.76 -9.13 -3.48
C ILE A 87 -34.09 -8.70 -4.77
N LYS A 88 -34.87 -8.27 -5.77
CA LYS A 88 -34.33 -7.72 -7.01
C LYS A 88 -33.93 -6.27 -6.82
N LEU A 89 -32.65 -5.98 -6.90
CA LEU A 89 -32.11 -4.62 -6.76
C LEU A 89 -32.28 -3.76 -8.02
N GLY A 90 -32.45 -4.40 -9.20
CA GLY A 90 -32.40 -3.73 -10.49
C GLY A 90 -30.99 -3.25 -10.84
N ALA A 91 -30.76 -2.83 -12.09
CA ALA A 91 -29.44 -2.44 -12.59
C ALA A 91 -28.83 -1.29 -11.76
N GLY A 92 -29.57 -0.22 -11.51
CA GLY A 92 -29.09 0.91 -10.73
C GLY A 92 -28.81 0.57 -9.26
N GLY A 93 -29.54 -0.38 -8.68
CA GLY A 93 -29.30 -0.89 -7.34
C GLY A 93 -28.00 -1.71 -7.26
N LEU A 94 -27.75 -2.56 -8.26
CA LEU A 94 -26.52 -3.33 -8.39
C LEU A 94 -25.29 -2.42 -8.50
N VAL A 95 -25.33 -1.46 -9.43
CA VAL A 95 -24.23 -0.47 -9.59
C VAL A 95 -23.91 0.20 -8.26
N ARG A 96 -24.92 0.70 -7.54
CA ARG A 96 -24.71 1.34 -6.22
C ARG A 96 -24.13 0.37 -5.19
N ALA A 97 -24.58 -0.86 -5.16
CA ALA A 97 -24.10 -1.87 -4.20
C ALA A 97 -22.62 -2.21 -4.44
N TYR A 98 -22.24 -2.51 -5.68
CA TYR A 98 -20.85 -2.83 -6.03
C TYR A 98 -19.91 -1.64 -5.87
N THR A 99 -20.29 -0.46 -6.36
CA THR A 99 -19.53 0.79 -6.14
C THR A 99 -19.33 1.08 -4.65
N GLY A 100 -20.42 1.00 -3.86
CA GLY A 100 -20.39 1.27 -2.44
C GLY A 100 -19.52 0.26 -1.65
N SER A 101 -19.54 -1.01 -2.05
CA SER A 101 -18.72 -2.05 -1.41
C SER A 101 -17.23 -1.80 -1.62
N VAL A 102 -16.80 -1.53 -2.86
CA VAL A 102 -15.39 -1.24 -3.16
C VAL A 102 -14.95 0.09 -2.52
N SER A 103 -15.78 1.15 -2.58
CA SER A 103 -15.48 2.43 -1.95
C SER A 103 -15.25 2.30 -0.44
N LYS A 104 -16.11 1.53 0.26
CA LYS A 104 -15.94 1.27 1.70
C LYS A 104 -14.69 0.47 1.99
N ALA A 105 -14.34 -0.51 1.15
CA ALA A 105 -13.12 -1.29 1.28
C ALA A 105 -11.88 -0.39 1.16
N VAL A 106 -11.82 0.46 0.13
CA VAL A 106 -10.74 1.43 -0.07
C VAL A 106 -10.60 2.38 1.13
N GLN A 107 -11.74 2.89 1.63
CA GLN A 107 -11.75 3.78 2.81
C GLN A 107 -11.25 3.07 4.09
N SER A 108 -11.60 1.79 4.25
CA SER A 108 -11.25 1.01 5.43
C SER A 108 -9.78 0.55 5.44
N CYS A 109 -9.24 0.23 4.27
CA CYS A 109 -7.85 -0.25 4.15
C CYS A 109 -6.82 0.87 4.29
N GLY A 110 -7.19 2.12 3.98
CA GLY A 110 -6.24 3.20 3.77
C GLY A 110 -5.52 3.08 2.43
N LEU A 111 -4.71 4.07 2.12
CA LEU A 111 -3.92 4.13 0.90
C LEU A 111 -2.44 4.21 1.27
N ALA A 112 -1.60 3.63 0.43
CA ALA A 112 -0.15 3.79 0.50
C ALA A 112 0.36 4.28 -0.86
N ARG A 113 1.39 5.13 -0.82
CA ARG A 113 2.10 5.60 -2.01
C ARG A 113 3.44 4.89 -2.08
N LYS A 114 3.79 4.38 -3.26
CA LYS A 114 5.15 3.89 -3.51
C LYS A 114 6.02 5.04 -3.98
N ILE A 115 7.05 5.34 -3.20
CA ILE A 115 8.03 6.39 -3.50
C ILE A 115 9.37 5.73 -3.73
N LEU A 116 10.05 6.09 -4.82
CA LEU A 116 11.43 5.68 -5.04
C LEU A 116 12.32 6.41 -4.04
N MET A 117 12.96 5.66 -3.16
CA MET A 117 13.90 6.17 -2.16
C MET A 117 15.30 5.63 -2.40
N GLY A 118 16.29 6.46 -2.13
CA GLY A 118 17.67 6.00 -2.04
C GLY A 118 17.85 5.15 -0.76
N THR A 119 18.65 4.09 -0.88
CA THR A 119 19.12 3.30 0.26
C THR A 119 20.53 3.73 0.60
N PHE A 120 20.72 4.21 1.81
CA PHE A 120 22.00 4.75 2.30
C PHE A 120 22.51 3.94 3.47
N ALA A 121 23.80 3.64 3.49
CA ALA A 121 24.45 2.94 4.57
C ALA A 121 25.17 3.91 5.50
N LEU A 122 24.87 3.80 6.79
CA LEU A 122 25.62 4.41 7.88
C LEU A 122 26.41 3.32 8.59
N SER A 123 27.74 3.42 8.59
CA SER A 123 28.62 2.50 9.33
C SER A 123 28.92 3.06 10.72
N ALA A 124 28.83 2.22 11.74
CA ALA A 124 29.07 2.59 13.13
C ALA A 124 29.70 1.41 13.89
N ASP A 125 30.31 1.71 15.04
CA ASP A 125 30.76 0.65 15.94
C ASP A 125 29.56 -0.15 16.48
N ALA A 126 29.69 -1.47 16.53
CA ALA A 126 28.59 -2.34 16.95
C ALA A 126 28.09 -2.01 18.38
N ALA A 127 28.98 -1.53 19.24
CA ALA A 127 28.64 -1.10 20.60
C ALA A 127 27.75 0.16 20.64
N ASP A 128 27.89 1.06 19.64
CA ASP A 128 27.16 2.32 19.57
C ASP A 128 25.88 2.23 18.76
N ALA A 129 25.67 1.15 17.99
CA ALA A 129 24.54 1.00 17.09
C ALA A 129 23.18 1.22 17.76
N GLY A 130 22.98 0.71 18.97
CA GLY A 130 21.74 0.89 19.72
C GLY A 130 21.47 2.35 20.11
N LYS A 131 22.52 3.09 20.49
CA LYS A 131 22.43 4.53 20.81
C LYS A 131 22.11 5.33 19.54
N ILE A 132 22.78 5.03 18.45
CA ILE A 132 22.57 5.68 17.15
C ILE A 132 21.13 5.45 16.66
N LEU A 133 20.63 4.22 16.74
CA LEU A 133 19.25 3.89 16.37
C LEU A 133 18.22 4.66 17.20
N ASN A 134 18.45 4.78 18.51
CA ASN A 134 17.58 5.58 19.37
C ASN A 134 17.51 7.05 18.94
N ILE A 135 18.64 7.63 18.54
CA ILE A 135 18.71 9.00 18.02
C ILE A 135 17.97 9.08 16.69
N ILE A 136 18.20 8.13 15.77
CA ILE A 136 17.56 8.08 14.47
C ILE A 136 16.03 7.98 14.57
N TYR A 137 15.49 7.20 15.49
CA TYR A 137 14.04 7.05 15.67
C TYR A 137 13.32 8.30 16.19
N GLN A 138 14.04 9.31 16.67
CA GLN A 138 13.45 10.56 17.17
C GLN A 138 13.21 11.61 16.07
N GLN A 139 13.62 11.32 14.84
CA GLN A 139 13.50 12.25 13.72
C GLN A 139 12.64 11.65 12.57
N GLN A 140 12.30 12.47 11.57
CA GLN A 140 11.42 12.09 10.45
C GLN A 140 12.07 12.27 9.05
N LEU A 141 13.35 12.66 8.97
CA LEU A 141 14.04 12.91 7.71
C LEU A 141 14.28 11.62 6.91
N PHE A 142 14.49 10.50 7.61
CA PHE A 142 14.77 9.20 7.03
C PHE A 142 14.24 8.06 7.88
N THR A 143 14.08 6.89 7.28
CA THR A 143 13.54 5.70 7.95
C THR A 143 14.58 4.59 7.96
N VAL A 144 14.69 3.87 9.07
CA VAL A 144 15.57 2.69 9.15
C VAL A 144 14.98 1.57 8.31
N ALA A 145 15.74 1.10 7.31
CA ALA A 145 15.41 -0.03 6.47
C ALA A 145 15.76 -1.36 7.15
N SER A 146 17.02 -1.48 7.56
CA SER A 146 17.55 -2.65 8.27
C SER A 146 18.80 -2.31 9.02
N VAL A 147 19.24 -3.21 9.90
CA VAL A 147 20.51 -3.13 10.62
C VAL A 147 21.23 -4.45 10.45
N GLU A 148 22.43 -4.39 9.91
CA GLU A 148 23.32 -5.53 9.73
C GLU A 148 24.44 -5.46 10.78
N TYR A 149 24.62 -6.52 11.57
CA TYR A 149 25.66 -6.60 12.59
C TYR A 149 26.81 -7.46 12.09
N GLY A 150 28.02 -6.90 12.12
CA GLY A 150 29.27 -7.57 11.78
C GLY A 150 30.39 -7.07 12.67
N GLN A 151 31.59 -6.90 12.12
CA GLN A 151 32.69 -6.22 12.82
C GLN A 151 32.33 -4.76 13.12
N GLN A 152 31.56 -4.15 12.23
CA GLN A 152 30.85 -2.88 12.41
C GLN A 152 29.35 -3.10 12.20
N ALA A 153 28.55 -2.27 12.81
CA ALA A 153 27.13 -2.20 12.50
C ALA A 153 26.91 -1.36 11.24
N ARG A 154 26.10 -1.87 10.32
CA ARG A 154 25.71 -1.17 9.11
C ARG A 154 24.22 -0.89 9.17
N ILE A 155 23.85 0.36 9.34
CA ILE A 155 22.45 0.81 9.43
C ILE A 155 22.05 1.30 8.06
N LEU A 156 21.07 0.64 7.45
CA LEU A 156 20.50 1.04 6.16
C LEU A 156 19.33 1.98 6.38
N LEU A 157 19.34 3.10 5.66
CA LEU A 157 18.37 4.19 5.79
C LEU A 157 17.71 4.46 4.44
N TYR A 158 16.37 4.64 4.47
CA TYR A 158 15.63 5.14 3.33
C TYR A 158 15.42 6.64 3.45
N MET A 159 15.74 7.36 2.39
CA MET A 159 15.44 8.78 2.24
C MET A 159 15.37 9.16 0.76
N LYS A 160 14.78 10.32 0.46
CA LYS A 160 14.88 10.90 -0.87
C LYS A 160 16.32 11.32 -1.13
N GLN A 161 16.79 11.15 -2.37
CA GLN A 161 18.18 11.47 -2.71
C GLN A 161 18.55 12.93 -2.43
N GLU A 162 17.59 13.83 -2.61
CA GLU A 162 17.74 15.27 -2.35
C GLU A 162 17.97 15.60 -0.86
N GLN A 163 17.65 14.67 0.05
CA GLN A 163 17.76 14.86 1.50
C GLN A 163 19.09 14.36 2.07
N GLN A 164 19.98 13.79 1.25
CA GLN A 164 21.25 13.22 1.74
C GLN A 164 22.09 14.23 2.50
N ASP A 165 22.34 15.42 1.92
CA ASP A 165 23.17 16.45 2.54
C ASP A 165 22.60 16.96 3.88
N GLU A 166 21.28 17.03 3.97
CA GLU A 166 20.57 17.42 5.20
C GLU A 166 20.68 16.34 6.26
N ALA A 167 20.52 15.08 5.86
CA ALA A 167 20.64 13.92 6.73
C ALA A 167 22.06 13.76 7.29
N GLU A 168 23.11 13.96 6.45
CA GLU A 168 24.52 13.91 6.89
C GLU A 168 24.85 15.01 7.88
N ARG A 169 24.38 16.24 7.64
CA ARG A 169 24.53 17.35 8.59
C ARG A 169 23.86 17.05 9.91
N TRP A 170 22.61 16.61 9.88
CA TRP A 170 21.85 16.27 11.07
C TRP A 170 22.53 15.13 11.86
N LEU A 171 22.98 14.05 11.19
CA LEU A 171 23.69 12.94 11.81
C LEU A 171 25.01 13.40 12.44
N THR A 172 25.76 14.23 11.74
CA THR A 172 27.04 14.79 12.22
C THR A 172 26.85 15.59 13.52
N GLU A 173 25.80 16.43 13.58
CA GLU A 173 25.45 17.18 14.79
C GLU A 173 24.96 16.25 15.91
N ALA A 174 24.03 15.34 15.62
CA ALA A 174 23.43 14.48 16.61
C ALA A 174 24.41 13.46 17.21
N LEU A 175 25.36 12.98 16.42
CA LEU A 175 26.39 12.01 16.84
C LEU A 175 27.70 12.69 17.30
N ASN A 176 27.82 13.99 17.10
CA ASN A 176 29.05 14.76 17.35
C ASN A 176 30.31 14.15 16.69
N THR A 177 30.11 13.57 15.50
CA THR A 177 31.16 12.88 14.72
C THR A 177 30.87 13.11 13.24
N ALA A 178 31.90 13.43 12.44
CA ALA A 178 31.74 13.58 11.00
C ALA A 178 31.14 12.30 10.40
N THR A 179 29.97 12.43 9.81
CA THR A 179 29.18 11.31 9.32
C THR A 179 28.98 11.47 7.81
N GLN A 180 29.27 10.41 7.08
CA GLN A 180 28.97 10.31 5.65
C GLN A 180 28.05 9.10 5.40
N LEU A 181 27.15 9.26 4.46
CA LEU A 181 26.21 8.22 4.03
C LEU A 181 26.63 7.68 2.66
N GLU A 182 26.84 6.39 2.58
CA GLU A 182 27.11 5.72 1.32
C GLU A 182 25.80 5.32 0.65
N GLN A 183 25.51 5.85 -0.54
CA GLN A 183 24.37 5.37 -1.33
C GLN A 183 24.67 3.97 -1.87
N VAL A 184 23.89 2.98 -1.44
CA VAL A 184 24.10 1.56 -1.77
C VAL A 184 23.04 1.04 -2.75
N GLY A 185 21.97 1.80 -2.97
CA GLY A 185 20.91 1.41 -3.90
C GLY A 185 19.74 2.38 -3.90
N SER A 186 18.66 1.95 -4.52
CA SER A 186 17.36 2.61 -4.45
C SER A 186 16.27 1.56 -4.61
N GLU A 187 15.14 1.76 -3.91
CA GLU A 187 13.97 0.90 -4.02
C GLU A 187 12.67 1.65 -3.77
N TYR A 188 11.56 1.07 -4.20
CA TYR A 188 10.23 1.62 -3.94
C TYR A 188 9.78 1.26 -2.53
N VAL A 189 9.61 2.28 -1.69
CA VAL A 189 9.15 2.16 -0.31
C VAL A 189 7.68 2.57 -0.22
N GLU A 190 6.90 1.79 0.50
CA GLU A 190 5.49 2.11 0.76
C GLU A 190 5.39 3.09 1.93
N VAL A 191 4.85 4.27 1.66
CA VAL A 191 4.55 5.26 2.70
C VAL A 191 3.04 5.50 2.77
N PRO A 192 2.47 5.75 3.96
CA PRO A 192 1.07 6.12 4.08
C PRO A 192 0.76 7.32 3.18
N ALA A 193 -0.31 7.23 2.37
CA ALA A 193 -0.78 8.38 1.62
C ALA A 193 -1.57 9.28 2.57
N GLU A 194 -1.14 10.53 2.72
CA GLU A 194 -1.93 11.55 3.39
C GLU A 194 -3.18 11.80 2.55
N ARG A 195 -4.36 11.79 3.18
CA ARG A 195 -5.59 12.19 2.50
C ARG A 195 -5.54 13.70 2.35
N GLU A 196 -5.42 14.18 1.14
CA GLU A 196 -5.75 15.56 0.85
C GLU A 196 -7.24 15.77 1.19
N ASN A 197 -7.50 16.65 2.17
CA ASN A 197 -8.84 17.02 2.62
C ASN A 197 -9.55 17.88 1.58
#